data_21491ca82b816a2e138e8bd9f5dc1f86
#
_entry.id   21491ca82b816a2e138e8bd9f5dc1f86
#
_cell.length_a   1.000
_cell.length_b   1.000
_cell.length_c   1.000
_cell.angle_alpha   90.00
_cell.angle_beta   90.00
_cell.angle_gamma   90.00
#
_symmetry.space_group_name_H-M   'P 1'
#
loop_
_entity.id
_entity.type
_entity.pdbx_description
1 polymer ?
#
loop_
_entity_poly.entity_id
_entity_poly.type
_entity_poly.pdbx_seq_one_letter_code
_entity_poly.pdbx_strand_id
1 'polypeptide(L)'
;MKSKLLAGAAMMLLAGPALAQTGQNVDWPLYLGDASGSKFKPLDQINASNFSKLEVAWRFKTDYMGNRPEYKLEGTPLEVGGVVYATAGSRRAVIALDAVTGELLWVHGEKEGPRGAAAPRQLSGRGPAYWSDGKEARILY
;
A
#
# COMPACT_ATOMS: atom_id res chain seq x y z
N MET A 1 45.22 -19.58 51.43
CA MET A 1 44.00 -19.02 50.86
C MET A 1 44.28 -18.57 49.44
N LYS A 2 43.78 -19.29 48.43
CA LYS A 2 44.02 -18.98 47.01
C LYS A 2 42.72 -18.39 46.44
N SER A 3 42.76 -17.09 46.15
CA SER A 3 41.67 -16.36 45.50
C SER A 3 41.63 -16.70 44.01
N LYS A 4 40.48 -17.20 43.51
CA LYS A 4 40.21 -17.42 42.09
C LYS A 4 39.49 -16.20 41.54
N LEU A 5 40.14 -15.47 40.65
CA LEU A 5 39.50 -14.45 39.83
C LEU A 5 38.71 -15.14 38.74
N LEU A 6 37.40 -14.88 38.70
CA LEU A 6 36.54 -15.21 37.55
C LEU A 6 36.64 -14.05 36.56
N ALA A 7 37.18 -14.33 35.39
CA ALA A 7 37.14 -13.42 34.25
C ALA A 7 35.81 -13.59 33.55
N GLY A 8 34.93 -12.60 33.68
CA GLY A 8 33.67 -12.52 32.90
C GLY A 8 33.95 -12.04 31.48
N ALA A 9 33.74 -12.87 30.50
CA ALA A 9 33.78 -12.47 29.09
C ALA A 9 32.51 -11.68 28.75
N ALA A 10 32.64 -10.39 28.55
CA ALA A 10 31.59 -9.55 28.01
C ALA A 10 31.48 -9.79 26.51
N MET A 11 30.38 -10.44 26.09
CA MET A 11 30.02 -10.65 24.69
C MET A 11 29.45 -9.33 24.14
N MET A 12 30.30 -8.54 23.46
CA MET A 12 29.81 -7.38 22.68
C MET A 12 29.04 -7.88 21.46
N LEU A 13 27.71 -7.74 21.49
CA LEU A 13 26.87 -7.80 20.31
C LEU A 13 27.20 -6.60 19.43
N LEU A 14 27.96 -6.82 18.37
CA LEU A 14 28.14 -5.88 17.30
C LEU A 14 26.79 -5.80 16.54
N ALA A 15 25.97 -4.82 16.90
CA ALA A 15 24.87 -4.39 16.02
C ALA A 15 25.53 -3.83 14.75
N GLY A 16 25.50 -4.62 13.68
CA GLY A 16 25.88 -4.14 12.36
C GLY A 16 25.04 -2.93 11.99
N PRO A 17 25.59 -1.98 11.20
CA PRO A 17 24.78 -0.86 10.71
C PRO A 17 23.61 -1.42 9.94
N ALA A 18 22.40 -1.12 10.40
CA ALA A 18 21.21 -1.27 9.57
C ALA A 18 21.47 -0.43 8.31
N LEU A 19 21.64 -1.08 7.18
CA LEU A 19 21.70 -0.41 5.90
C LEU A 19 20.36 0.31 5.75
N ALA A 20 20.36 1.60 6.03
CA ALA A 20 19.23 2.45 5.66
C ALA A 20 19.03 2.26 4.16
N GLN A 21 17.92 1.65 3.79
CA GLN A 21 17.51 1.58 2.39
C GLN A 21 17.35 3.02 1.90
N THR A 22 18.32 3.50 1.15
CA THR A 22 18.21 4.76 0.40
C THR A 22 17.37 4.51 -0.86
N GLY A 23 16.29 3.74 -0.74
CA GLY A 23 15.28 3.66 -1.76
C GLY A 23 14.59 5.02 -1.84
N GLN A 24 14.74 5.72 -2.94
CA GLN A 24 13.90 6.88 -3.20
C GLN A 24 12.45 6.39 -3.11
N ASN A 25 11.70 6.98 -2.19
CA ASN A 25 10.25 6.74 -2.14
C ASN A 25 9.68 7.37 -3.41
N VAL A 26 9.27 6.54 -4.35
CA VAL A 26 8.81 7.01 -5.66
C VAL A 26 7.32 6.75 -5.74
N ASP A 27 6.54 7.79 -5.49
CA ASP A 27 5.08 7.76 -5.54
C ASP A 27 4.54 7.28 -6.90
N TRP A 28 3.38 6.63 -6.86
CA TRP A 28 2.57 6.27 -8.03
C TRP A 28 1.20 6.97 -7.97
N PRO A 29 1.18 8.31 -8.19
CA PRO A 29 -0.01 9.14 -7.93
C PRO A 29 -1.05 9.07 -9.04
N LEU A 30 -0.73 8.49 -10.19
CA LEU A 30 -1.60 8.41 -11.36
C LEU A 30 -1.73 6.98 -11.85
N TYR A 31 -2.88 6.65 -12.43
CA TYR A 31 -3.20 5.33 -12.99
C TYR A 31 -2.09 4.75 -13.88
N LEU A 32 -1.45 5.57 -14.70
CA LEU A 32 -0.39 5.18 -15.62
C LEU A 32 1.03 5.55 -15.14
N GLY A 33 1.19 5.91 -13.86
CA GLY A 33 2.45 6.31 -13.26
C GLY A 33 2.74 7.81 -13.41
N ASP A 34 2.46 8.38 -14.57
CA ASP A 34 2.63 9.80 -14.88
C ASP A 34 1.62 10.25 -15.96
N ALA A 35 1.62 11.54 -16.28
CA ALA A 35 0.71 12.12 -17.26
C ALA A 35 1.00 11.67 -18.70
N SER A 36 2.22 11.21 -18.99
CA SER A 36 2.58 10.66 -20.31
C SER A 36 2.21 9.19 -20.48
N GLY A 37 1.80 8.54 -19.40
CA GLY A 37 1.43 7.12 -19.41
C GLY A 37 2.62 6.18 -19.53
N SER A 38 3.78 6.54 -19.02
CA SER A 38 5.02 5.79 -19.16
C SER A 38 4.96 4.40 -18.49
N LYS A 39 4.13 4.25 -17.45
CA LYS A 39 4.04 3.05 -16.58
C LYS A 39 5.41 2.64 -16.01
N PHE A 40 6.29 3.59 -15.85
CA PHE A 40 7.67 3.36 -15.45
C PHE A 40 8.06 4.26 -14.28
N LYS A 41 8.82 3.69 -13.36
CA LYS A 41 9.54 4.39 -12.30
C LYS A 41 10.97 3.85 -12.24
N PRO A 42 11.97 4.70 -11.99
CA PRO A 42 13.36 4.29 -11.95
C PRO A 42 13.72 3.55 -10.66
N LEU A 43 13.03 2.44 -10.42
CA LEU A 43 13.25 1.56 -9.26
C LEU A 43 14.14 0.39 -9.70
N ASP A 44 15.19 0.10 -8.94
CA ASP A 44 16.19 -0.92 -9.21
C ASP A 44 16.30 -2.00 -8.12
N GLN A 45 15.48 -1.89 -7.07
CA GLN A 45 15.51 -2.85 -5.95
C GLN A 45 15.16 -4.27 -6.40
N ILE A 46 14.31 -4.41 -7.43
CA ILE A 46 13.95 -5.70 -8.01
C ILE A 46 14.64 -5.83 -9.35
N ASN A 47 15.41 -6.92 -9.51
CA ASN A 47 16.19 -7.20 -10.71
C ASN A 47 16.25 -8.72 -10.95
N ALA A 48 16.88 -9.13 -12.04
CA ALA A 48 16.96 -10.54 -12.45
C ALA A 48 17.61 -11.46 -11.39
N SER A 49 18.48 -10.92 -10.53
CA SER A 49 19.17 -11.72 -9.50
C SER A 49 18.33 -12.01 -8.26
N ASN A 50 17.30 -11.21 -7.99
CA ASN A 50 16.47 -11.33 -6.81
C ASN A 50 14.97 -11.55 -7.09
N PHE A 51 14.55 -11.46 -8.36
CA PHE A 51 13.14 -11.63 -8.73
C PHE A 51 12.54 -12.95 -8.24
N SER A 52 13.30 -14.05 -8.34
CA SER A 52 12.84 -15.38 -7.88
C SER A 52 12.69 -15.51 -6.36
N LYS A 53 13.18 -14.53 -5.61
CA LYS A 53 13.13 -14.49 -4.14
C LYS A 53 12.00 -13.59 -3.60
N LEU A 54 11.17 -13.05 -4.49
CA LEU A 54 10.05 -12.20 -4.08
C LEU A 54 9.00 -13.01 -3.33
N GLU A 55 8.55 -12.44 -2.23
CA GLU A 55 7.49 -12.99 -1.40
C GLU A 55 6.36 -11.96 -1.27
N VAL A 56 5.16 -12.43 -0.93
CA VAL A 56 4.03 -11.54 -0.66
C VAL A 56 4.25 -10.87 0.69
N ALA A 57 4.46 -9.56 0.70
CA ALA A 57 4.66 -8.79 1.92
C ALA A 57 3.40 -8.78 2.80
N TRP A 58 2.24 -8.54 2.19
CA TRP A 58 0.94 -8.55 2.89
C TRP A 58 -0.22 -8.78 1.91
N ARG A 59 -1.40 -9.04 2.45
CA ARG A 59 -2.66 -9.18 1.72
C ARG A 59 -3.76 -8.47 2.49
N PHE A 60 -4.54 -7.65 1.81
CA PHE A 60 -5.73 -7.03 2.38
C PHE A 60 -6.98 -7.64 1.75
N LYS A 61 -7.92 -8.10 2.58
CA LYS A 61 -9.17 -8.70 2.12
C LYS A 61 -10.28 -7.66 2.13
N THR A 62 -11.05 -7.60 1.05
CA THR A 62 -12.18 -6.69 0.88
C THR A 62 -13.55 -7.37 0.99
N ASP A 63 -13.59 -8.67 1.29
CA ASP A 63 -14.79 -9.50 1.30
C ASP A 63 -15.89 -8.98 2.23
N TYR A 64 -15.50 -8.34 3.33
CA TYR A 64 -16.41 -7.79 4.35
C TYR A 64 -16.85 -6.35 4.09
N MET A 65 -16.36 -5.71 3.05
CA MET A 65 -16.62 -4.29 2.74
C MET A 65 -17.92 -4.07 1.96
N GLY A 66 -18.78 -5.05 1.89
CA GLY A 66 -20.06 -4.97 1.21
C GLY A 66 -20.95 -6.14 1.58
N ASN A 67 -22.16 -6.14 1.04
CA ASN A 67 -23.18 -7.19 1.28
C ASN A 67 -23.00 -8.44 0.41
N ARG A 68 -22.01 -8.45 -0.45
CA ARG A 68 -21.64 -9.57 -1.33
C ARG A 68 -20.15 -9.51 -1.66
N PRO A 69 -19.51 -10.62 -2.02
CA PRO A 69 -18.14 -10.63 -2.49
C PRO A 69 -17.96 -9.73 -3.72
N GLU A 70 -16.84 -9.06 -3.82
CA GLU A 70 -16.44 -8.32 -5.00
C GLU A 70 -15.76 -9.29 -5.98
N TYR A 71 -16.38 -9.55 -7.09
CA TYR A 71 -15.92 -10.49 -8.13
C TYR A 71 -15.33 -9.77 -9.36
N LYS A 72 -15.32 -8.45 -9.35
CA LYS A 72 -14.84 -7.63 -10.48
C LYS A 72 -14.09 -6.41 -9.96
N LEU A 73 -12.88 -6.62 -9.55
CA LEU A 73 -11.96 -5.58 -9.11
C LEU A 73 -11.10 -5.13 -10.29
N GLU A 74 -11.41 -3.97 -10.86
CA GLU A 74 -10.72 -3.41 -12.05
C GLU A 74 -9.91 -2.15 -11.70
N GLY A 75 -9.88 -1.76 -10.43
CA GLY A 75 -9.18 -0.56 -9.98
C GLY A 75 -7.67 -0.75 -9.93
N THR A 76 -6.93 0.25 -10.40
CA THR A 76 -5.50 0.32 -10.15
C THR A 76 -5.26 1.10 -8.86
N PRO A 77 -4.59 0.52 -7.87
CA PRO A 77 -4.18 1.25 -6.68
C PRO A 77 -3.21 2.39 -7.01
N LEU A 78 -3.26 3.43 -6.20
CA LEU A 78 -2.27 4.50 -6.19
C LEU A 78 -1.41 4.37 -4.93
N GLU A 79 -0.17 4.79 -5.00
CA GLU A 79 0.70 4.93 -3.83
C GLU A 79 1.23 6.35 -3.78
N VAL A 80 1.00 7.04 -2.65
CA VAL A 80 1.48 8.41 -2.44
C VAL A 80 1.87 8.57 -0.97
N GLY A 81 3.10 8.96 -0.74
CA GLY A 81 3.61 9.25 0.59
C GLY A 81 3.56 8.07 1.56
N GLY A 82 3.76 6.83 1.09
CA GLY A 82 3.70 5.63 1.91
C GLY A 82 2.29 5.11 2.18
N VAL A 83 1.27 5.62 1.46
CA VAL A 83 -0.13 5.20 1.60
C VAL A 83 -0.64 4.64 0.28
N VAL A 84 -1.18 3.43 0.31
CA VAL A 84 -1.86 2.80 -0.83
C VAL A 84 -3.34 3.14 -0.79
N TYR A 85 -3.84 3.79 -1.85
CA TYR A 85 -5.25 4.08 -2.04
C TYR A 85 -5.85 3.15 -3.09
N ALA A 86 -6.96 2.53 -2.76
CA ALA A 86 -7.66 1.62 -3.66
C ALA A 86 -9.18 1.72 -3.50
N THR A 87 -9.92 1.37 -4.54
CA THR A 87 -11.35 1.10 -4.40
C THR A 87 -11.56 -0.34 -3.95
N ALA A 88 -12.54 -0.57 -3.10
CA ALA A 88 -12.78 -1.86 -2.48
C ALA A 88 -14.26 -2.10 -2.19
N GLY A 89 -14.63 -3.37 -2.15
CA GLY A 89 -15.95 -3.82 -1.75
C GLY A 89 -17.05 -3.54 -2.78
N SER A 90 -18.21 -4.15 -2.57
CA SER A 90 -19.36 -4.02 -3.47
C SER A 90 -20.16 -2.72 -3.30
N ARG A 91 -19.69 -1.79 -2.45
CA ARG A 91 -20.31 -0.48 -2.21
C ARG A 91 -19.43 0.69 -2.65
N ARG A 92 -18.48 0.44 -3.53
CA ARG A 92 -17.53 1.46 -4.02
C ARG A 92 -16.83 2.21 -2.90
N ALA A 93 -16.41 1.49 -1.85
CA ALA A 93 -15.59 2.10 -0.83
C ALA A 93 -14.22 2.46 -1.37
N VAL A 94 -13.61 3.50 -0.80
CA VAL A 94 -12.19 3.79 -0.95
C VAL A 94 -11.50 3.43 0.35
N ILE A 95 -10.37 2.78 0.25
CA ILE A 95 -9.52 2.41 1.38
C ILE A 95 -8.17 3.09 1.28
N ALA A 96 -7.58 3.38 2.42
CA ALA A 96 -6.18 3.76 2.55
C ALA A 96 -5.48 2.75 3.44
N LEU A 97 -4.38 2.22 2.95
CA LEU A 97 -3.56 1.22 3.64
C LEU A 97 -2.15 1.76 3.82
N ASP A 98 -1.52 1.43 4.92
CA ASP A 98 -0.08 1.60 5.06
C ASP A 98 0.64 0.75 4.00
N ALA A 99 1.51 1.37 3.20
CA ALA A 99 2.14 0.70 2.07
C ALA A 99 3.12 -0.40 2.49
N VAL A 100 3.68 -0.32 3.70
CA VAL A 100 4.68 -1.26 4.21
C VAL A 100 3.99 -2.47 4.87
N THR A 101 2.96 -2.21 5.69
CA THR A 101 2.34 -3.24 6.53
C THR A 101 1.02 -3.77 5.99
N GLY A 102 0.35 -3.03 5.08
CA GLY A 102 -1.00 -3.32 4.63
C GLY A 102 -2.09 -3.02 5.67
N GLU A 103 -1.75 -2.33 6.78
CA GLU A 103 -2.71 -1.93 7.81
C GLU A 103 -3.75 -0.96 7.25
N LEU A 104 -5.02 -1.16 7.63
CA LEU A 104 -6.10 -0.25 7.25
C LEU A 104 -6.01 1.05 8.04
N LEU A 105 -5.70 2.15 7.37
CA LEU A 105 -5.65 3.48 7.96
C LEU A 105 -7.05 4.10 8.03
N TRP A 106 -7.81 4.00 6.95
CA TRP A 106 -9.21 4.43 6.92
C TRP A 106 -9.97 3.78 5.75
N VAL A 107 -11.28 3.80 5.86
CA VAL A 107 -12.21 3.44 4.79
C VAL A 107 -13.30 4.51 4.68
N HIS A 108 -13.62 4.87 3.45
CA HIS A 108 -14.72 5.77 3.13
C HIS A 108 -15.64 5.13 2.11
N GLY A 109 -16.94 5.24 2.33
CA GLY A 109 -17.95 4.72 1.40
C GLY A 109 -19.26 5.49 1.53
N GLU A 110 -19.93 5.70 0.41
CA GLU A 110 -21.18 6.42 0.33
C GLU A 110 -22.39 5.49 0.48
N LYS A 111 -23.40 5.97 1.19
CA LYS A 111 -24.72 5.33 1.24
C LYS A 111 -25.59 5.89 0.10
N GLU A 112 -25.43 5.38 -1.08
CA GLU A 112 -26.12 5.88 -2.29
C GLU A 112 -27.64 5.63 -2.29
N GLY A 113 -28.17 4.84 -1.37
CA GLY A 113 -29.60 4.55 -1.25
C GLY A 113 -30.22 3.93 -2.51
N PRO A 114 -31.48 4.31 -2.86
CA PRO A 114 -32.16 3.76 -4.04
C PRO A 114 -31.44 4.04 -5.36
N ARG A 115 -30.73 5.17 -5.45
CA ARG A 115 -29.93 5.52 -6.63
C ARG A 115 -28.81 4.53 -6.87
N GLY A 116 -28.07 4.16 -5.82
CA GLY A 116 -27.01 3.16 -5.92
C GLY A 116 -27.55 1.77 -6.28
N ALA A 117 -28.72 1.41 -5.74
CA ALA A 117 -29.38 0.16 -6.08
C ALA A 117 -29.82 0.07 -7.55
N ALA A 118 -30.23 1.20 -8.14
CA ALA A 118 -30.63 1.30 -9.54
C ALA A 118 -29.45 1.49 -10.52
N ALA A 119 -28.24 1.75 -10.01
CA ALA A 119 -27.09 1.98 -10.86
C ALA A 119 -26.72 0.72 -11.68
N PRO A 120 -26.39 0.86 -12.97
CA PRO A 120 -25.99 -0.27 -13.81
C PRO A 120 -24.66 -0.89 -13.36
N ARG A 121 -23.83 -0.15 -12.65
CA ARG A 121 -22.61 -0.61 -12.01
C ARG A 121 -22.68 -0.33 -10.51
N GLN A 122 -22.67 -1.39 -9.74
CA GLN A 122 -22.78 -1.35 -8.29
C GLN A 122 -21.47 -1.76 -7.58
N LEU A 123 -20.44 -2.10 -8.35
CA LEU A 123 -19.15 -2.51 -7.85
C LEU A 123 -18.19 -1.32 -7.80
N SER A 124 -17.03 -1.51 -7.14
CA SER A 124 -15.96 -0.54 -7.13
C SER A 124 -15.61 -0.06 -8.55
N GLY A 125 -15.30 1.21 -8.67
CA GLY A 125 -14.94 1.82 -9.94
C GLY A 125 -13.58 1.35 -10.47
N ARG A 126 -13.05 2.10 -11.43
CA ARG A 126 -11.74 1.82 -12.05
C ARG A 126 -10.54 2.26 -11.24
N GLY A 127 -10.74 2.67 -10.02
CA GLY A 127 -9.73 3.15 -9.10
C GLY A 127 -9.89 4.63 -8.77
N PRO A 128 -9.19 5.10 -7.73
CA PRO A 128 -9.17 6.49 -7.33
C PRO A 128 -8.25 7.33 -8.22
N ALA A 129 -8.42 8.66 -8.14
CA ALA A 129 -7.46 9.62 -8.62
C ALA A 129 -6.95 10.46 -7.43
N TYR A 130 -5.70 10.85 -7.46
CA TYR A 130 -5.08 11.70 -6.46
C TYR A 130 -4.87 13.10 -7.00
N TRP A 131 -5.16 14.10 -6.20
CA TRP A 131 -4.88 15.49 -6.49
C TRP A 131 -4.26 16.18 -5.27
N SER A 132 -3.30 17.06 -5.51
CA SER A 132 -2.75 17.93 -4.46
C SER A 132 -2.27 19.25 -5.06
N ASP A 133 -2.41 20.33 -4.29
CA ASP A 133 -1.83 21.63 -4.56
C ASP A 133 -0.59 21.94 -3.70
N GLY A 134 -0.11 20.91 -2.96
CA GLY A 134 0.99 21.01 -2.01
C GLY A 134 0.59 21.49 -0.61
N LYS A 135 -0.66 21.90 -0.39
CA LYS A 135 -1.23 22.25 0.92
C LYS A 135 -2.35 21.31 1.31
N GLU A 136 -3.18 20.97 0.36
CA GLU A 136 -4.25 19.99 0.49
C GLU A 136 -4.01 18.81 -0.43
N ALA A 137 -4.55 17.65 -0.04
CA ALA A 137 -4.61 16.46 -0.88
C ALA A 137 -6.03 15.90 -0.88
N ARG A 138 -6.47 15.38 -2.03
CA ARG A 138 -7.81 14.80 -2.20
C ARG A 138 -7.74 13.52 -2.98
N ILE A 139 -8.57 12.57 -2.56
CA ILE A 139 -8.87 11.35 -3.33
C ILE A 139 -10.22 11.56 -4.00
N LEU A 140 -10.24 11.38 -5.31
CA LEU A 140 -11.41 11.46 -6.17
C LEU A 140 -11.79 10.06 -6.65
N TYR A 141 -13.10 9.67 -6.58
CA TYR A 141 -13.55 8.33 -6.96
C TYR A 141 -15.00 8.32 -7.43
#